data_5d8c5525637e09c56592483ba64cbcd2
#
_entry.id   5d8c5525637e09c56592483ba64cbcd2
#
_cell.length_a   1.000
_cell.length_b   1.000
_cell.length_c   1.000
_cell.angle_alpha   90.00
_cell.angle_beta   90.00
_cell.angle_gamma   90.00
#
_symmetry.space_group_name_H-M   'P 1'
#
loop_
_entity.id
_entity.type
_entity.pdbx_description
1 polymer ?
#
loop_
_entity_poly.entity_id
_entity_poly.type
_entity_poly.pdbx_seq_one_letter_code
_entity_poly.pdbx_strand_id
1 'polypeptide(L)'
;FNGAVGTWDTSQVQSLSDMFRGAAAFNQDIGNWNTSQVTNMASMFRSDALPRNAFNQDIGSWDTSKVTTFHRMFWYATVFNQDIGSWNTSQVKSLSGMFRDARAFNQDISSWDTSEVTVMLEVFYNAVKFNQDIGSWSTSKVTDMRKMFGGATDFYQDITGWSDASLTTEMFAGATAWLDRVQRGDGTGTSTDGPISEWVHKPCLADERALSGWCVPCGGGGIRPAGDDPSSGDTMCAFPDKAALKAAINSCLDATNGDPTGVACCSRPNVDCGAAGTLEMPDWDVSLVTDMQALFAFKADFNGNLSRWDVGSVRNMRDMFYMAPKFVGGDLSSWNTSKVTTMRAMFNGGMGGMFNGDVSTWDVSSVTDMMYMFQGATSFNRDISSWNTSQVTDMRYMFKEAAAFYQDITGWSDASLTTEMF
;
A
#
# COMPACT_ATOMS: atom_id res chain seq x y z
N PHE A 1 11.78 9.44 -43.41
CA PHE A 1 10.73 8.63 -44.04
C PHE A 1 9.48 8.63 -43.16
N ASN A 2 8.30 8.84 -43.71
CA ASN A 2 7.00 8.74 -43.01
C ASN A 2 5.91 8.30 -44.04
N GLY A 3 6.26 7.42 -44.99
CA GLY A 3 5.32 6.88 -45.98
C GLY A 3 4.32 5.91 -45.34
N ALA A 4 3.14 5.80 -45.95
CA ALA A 4 2.10 4.86 -45.51
C ALA A 4 2.53 3.42 -45.85
N VAL A 5 2.74 2.60 -44.85
CA VAL A 5 3.22 1.21 -44.94
C VAL A 5 2.30 0.21 -44.27
N GLY A 6 1.23 0.69 -43.64
CA GLY A 6 0.33 -0.14 -42.81
C GLY A 6 -0.39 -1.25 -43.60
N THR A 7 -0.47 -1.13 -44.93
CA THR A 7 -1.10 -2.13 -45.82
C THR A 7 -0.14 -3.13 -46.42
N TRP A 8 1.14 -3.10 -46.05
CA TRP A 8 2.11 -4.04 -46.58
C TRP A 8 1.83 -5.46 -46.14
N ASP A 9 1.95 -6.43 -47.01
CA ASP A 9 1.94 -7.84 -46.63
C ASP A 9 3.29 -8.22 -46.03
N THR A 10 3.28 -8.43 -44.73
CA THR A 10 4.46 -8.80 -43.96
C THR A 10 4.48 -10.27 -43.54
N SER A 11 3.55 -11.08 -44.05
CA SER A 11 3.34 -12.48 -43.63
C SER A 11 4.55 -13.41 -43.83
N GLN A 12 5.48 -13.04 -44.71
CA GLN A 12 6.71 -13.81 -44.98
C GLN A 12 7.98 -13.14 -44.42
N VAL A 13 7.85 -12.03 -43.73
CA VAL A 13 8.99 -11.27 -43.23
C VAL A 13 9.60 -11.97 -42.03
N GLN A 14 10.87 -12.30 -42.07
CA GLN A 14 11.60 -12.95 -40.99
C GLN A 14 12.47 -11.99 -40.17
N SER A 15 12.79 -10.81 -40.72
CA SER A 15 13.60 -9.81 -40.01
C SER A 15 13.10 -8.40 -40.32
N LEU A 16 12.87 -7.65 -39.23
CA LEU A 16 12.56 -6.21 -39.25
C LEU A 16 13.75 -5.38 -38.73
N SER A 17 14.95 -6.01 -38.62
CA SER A 17 16.14 -5.33 -38.10
C SER A 17 16.44 -4.06 -38.88
N ASP A 18 16.72 -2.97 -38.17
CA ASP A 18 17.08 -1.65 -38.71
C ASP A 18 16.05 -1.00 -39.68
N MET A 19 14.83 -1.56 -39.83
CA MET A 19 13.89 -1.17 -40.90
C MET A 19 13.51 0.32 -40.86
N PHE A 20 13.29 0.89 -39.68
CA PHE A 20 13.00 2.32 -39.46
C PHE A 20 14.11 3.02 -38.68
N ARG A 21 15.32 2.46 -38.69
CA ARG A 21 16.45 3.07 -38.00
C ARG A 21 16.74 4.46 -38.58
N GLY A 22 16.82 5.47 -37.71
CA GLY A 22 17.04 6.84 -38.12
C GLY A 22 15.86 7.51 -38.85
N ALA A 23 14.73 6.83 -39.02
CA ALA A 23 13.52 7.40 -39.60
C ALA A 23 12.79 8.31 -38.59
N ALA A 24 13.37 9.46 -38.27
CA ALA A 24 12.97 10.33 -37.16
C ALA A 24 11.50 10.78 -37.21
N ALA A 25 10.92 10.95 -38.40
CA ALA A 25 9.54 11.38 -38.58
C ALA A 25 8.54 10.20 -38.73
N PHE A 26 9.02 8.96 -38.69
CA PHE A 26 8.15 7.81 -38.90
C PHE A 26 7.22 7.60 -37.66
N ASN A 27 5.92 7.67 -37.90
CA ASN A 27 4.87 7.43 -36.90
C ASN A 27 3.58 6.93 -37.57
N GLN A 28 3.68 6.01 -38.54
CA GLN A 28 2.53 5.41 -39.21
C GLN A 28 2.04 4.19 -38.45
N ASP A 29 0.73 3.95 -38.51
CA ASP A 29 0.11 2.76 -37.95
C ASP A 29 0.60 1.51 -38.72
N ILE A 30 1.19 0.59 -37.97
CA ILE A 30 1.71 -0.70 -38.41
C ILE A 30 1.23 -1.83 -37.48
N GLY A 31 0.24 -1.56 -36.62
CA GLY A 31 -0.33 -2.54 -35.68
C GLY A 31 -0.90 -3.79 -36.36
N ASN A 32 -1.37 -3.64 -37.62
CA ASN A 32 -1.94 -4.75 -38.39
C ASN A 32 -0.89 -5.64 -39.13
N TRP A 33 0.39 -5.37 -38.97
CA TRP A 33 1.41 -6.20 -39.58
C TRP A 33 1.40 -7.63 -39.05
N ASN A 34 1.50 -8.61 -39.93
CA ASN A 34 1.70 -10.00 -39.55
C ASN A 34 3.17 -10.23 -39.20
N THR A 35 3.48 -10.35 -37.89
CA THR A 35 4.85 -10.55 -37.41
C THR A 35 5.15 -11.99 -37.00
N SER A 36 4.24 -12.94 -37.28
CA SER A 36 4.33 -14.35 -36.84
C SER A 36 5.54 -15.14 -37.36
N GLN A 37 6.23 -14.62 -38.35
CA GLN A 37 7.46 -15.24 -38.89
C GLN A 37 8.73 -14.45 -38.51
N VAL A 38 8.59 -13.32 -37.80
CA VAL A 38 9.74 -12.46 -37.46
C VAL A 38 10.54 -13.05 -36.28
N THR A 39 11.83 -13.20 -36.50
CA THR A 39 12.80 -13.72 -35.54
C THR A 39 13.75 -12.64 -35.01
N ASN A 40 13.87 -11.51 -35.73
CA ASN A 40 14.82 -10.43 -35.40
C ASN A 40 14.16 -9.06 -35.56
N MET A 41 14.09 -8.29 -34.48
CA MET A 41 13.60 -6.90 -34.46
C MET A 41 14.66 -5.91 -33.98
N ALA A 42 15.96 -6.28 -34.08
CA ALA A 42 17.03 -5.44 -33.56
C ALA A 42 17.04 -4.06 -34.23
N SER A 43 17.18 -3.00 -33.43
CA SER A 43 17.35 -1.61 -33.89
C SER A 43 16.19 -1.06 -34.75
N MET A 44 15.02 -1.72 -34.79
CA MET A 44 13.96 -1.37 -35.77
C MET A 44 13.55 0.10 -35.71
N PHE A 45 13.41 0.68 -34.51
CA PHE A 45 13.06 2.09 -34.31
C PHE A 45 14.18 2.90 -33.67
N ARG A 46 15.42 2.42 -33.78
CA ARG A 46 16.58 3.10 -33.20
C ARG A 46 16.81 4.46 -33.87
N SER A 47 17.15 5.48 -33.05
CA SER A 47 17.60 6.78 -33.55
C SER A 47 19.08 6.99 -33.23
N ASP A 48 19.89 7.32 -34.24
CA ASP A 48 21.34 7.54 -34.06
C ASP A 48 21.70 9.02 -33.90
N ALA A 49 20.80 9.94 -34.29
CA ALA A 49 21.03 11.38 -34.29
C ALA A 49 19.74 12.18 -34.00
N LEU A 50 19.88 13.50 -33.91
CA LEU A 50 18.73 14.41 -33.86
C LEU A 50 18.19 14.70 -35.26
N PRO A 51 16.89 14.87 -35.47
CA PRO A 51 15.83 14.73 -34.47
C PRO A 51 15.60 13.27 -34.03
N ARG A 52 15.10 13.06 -32.79
CA ARG A 52 14.82 11.74 -32.23
C ARG A 52 13.63 11.09 -32.94
N ASN A 53 13.51 9.75 -32.82
CA ASN A 53 12.43 8.97 -33.41
C ASN A 53 11.07 9.40 -32.80
N ALA A 54 10.07 9.66 -33.65
CA ALA A 54 8.72 10.08 -33.27
C ALA A 54 7.74 8.89 -33.12
N PHE A 55 8.20 7.65 -33.31
CA PHE A 55 7.34 6.48 -33.32
C PHE A 55 6.69 6.24 -31.94
N ASN A 56 5.36 6.23 -31.91
CA ASN A 56 4.55 5.94 -30.74
C ASN A 56 3.18 5.34 -31.14
N GLN A 57 3.16 4.41 -32.11
CA GLN A 57 1.94 3.71 -32.51
C GLN A 57 1.78 2.39 -31.76
N ASP A 58 0.53 1.95 -31.62
CA ASP A 58 0.18 0.68 -30.99
C ASP A 58 0.71 -0.50 -31.80
N ILE A 59 1.50 -1.33 -31.15
CA ILE A 59 2.11 -2.56 -31.68
C ILE A 59 1.93 -3.73 -30.69
N GLY A 60 1.03 -3.57 -29.71
CA GLY A 60 0.77 -4.59 -28.68
C GLY A 60 0.23 -5.89 -29.26
N SER A 61 -0.44 -5.83 -30.43
CA SER A 61 -0.99 -7.01 -31.11
C SER A 61 0.03 -7.86 -31.88
N TRP A 62 1.30 -7.45 -31.96
CA TRP A 62 2.31 -8.19 -32.70
C TRP A 62 2.60 -9.57 -32.10
N ASP A 63 2.65 -10.59 -32.94
CA ASP A 63 3.13 -11.92 -32.57
C ASP A 63 4.66 -11.92 -32.47
N THR A 64 5.19 -11.97 -31.26
CA THR A 64 6.62 -11.98 -30.98
C THR A 64 7.14 -13.36 -30.56
N SER A 65 6.33 -14.40 -30.68
CA SER A 65 6.64 -15.76 -30.18
C SER A 65 7.90 -16.39 -30.78
N LYS A 66 8.36 -15.93 -31.95
CA LYS A 66 9.61 -16.40 -32.60
C LYS A 66 10.77 -15.43 -32.47
N VAL A 67 10.56 -14.25 -31.85
CA VAL A 67 11.60 -13.23 -31.76
C VAL A 67 12.68 -13.67 -30.77
N THR A 68 13.93 -13.63 -31.20
CA THR A 68 15.09 -14.00 -30.41
C THR A 68 15.87 -12.80 -29.87
N THR A 69 15.65 -11.62 -30.45
CA THR A 69 16.35 -10.40 -30.03
C THR A 69 15.55 -9.14 -30.27
N PHE A 70 15.51 -8.29 -29.25
CA PHE A 70 15.05 -6.90 -29.31
C PHE A 70 16.22 -5.91 -29.14
N HIS A 71 17.46 -6.32 -29.41
CA HIS A 71 18.65 -5.50 -29.21
C HIS A 71 18.46 -4.09 -29.81
N ARG A 72 18.50 -3.05 -28.95
CA ARG A 72 18.40 -1.64 -29.29
C ARG A 72 17.12 -1.24 -30.04
N MET A 73 16.04 -2.00 -29.96
CA MET A 73 14.82 -1.78 -30.75
C MET A 73 14.24 -0.36 -30.60
N PHE A 74 14.21 0.17 -29.39
CA PHE A 74 13.69 1.52 -29.07
C PHE A 74 14.78 2.47 -28.57
N TRP A 75 16.05 2.22 -28.90
CA TRP A 75 17.14 3.11 -28.50
C TRP A 75 16.93 4.52 -29.07
N TYR A 76 16.86 5.52 -28.13
CA TYR A 76 16.50 6.91 -28.41
C TYR A 76 15.08 7.12 -28.97
N ALA A 77 14.16 6.18 -28.83
CA ALA A 77 12.75 6.39 -29.08
C ALA A 77 12.12 7.17 -27.90
N THR A 78 12.43 8.45 -27.81
CA THR A 78 12.19 9.28 -26.59
C THR A 78 10.74 9.49 -26.24
N VAL A 79 9.80 9.24 -27.19
CA VAL A 79 8.35 9.42 -27.00
C VAL A 79 7.60 8.08 -26.95
N PHE A 80 8.26 6.96 -27.23
CA PHE A 80 7.61 5.65 -27.24
C PHE A 80 7.12 5.26 -25.84
N ASN A 81 5.82 4.99 -25.70
CA ASN A 81 5.18 4.55 -24.47
C ASN A 81 3.91 3.75 -24.74
N GLN A 82 3.93 2.80 -25.69
CA GLN A 82 2.79 1.93 -25.98
C GLN A 82 2.88 0.64 -25.18
N ASP A 83 1.71 0.07 -24.89
CA ASP A 83 1.59 -1.20 -24.18
C ASP A 83 2.12 -2.35 -25.05
N ILE A 84 3.14 -3.02 -24.53
CA ILE A 84 3.80 -4.20 -25.12
C ILE A 84 3.90 -5.34 -24.09
N GLY A 85 3.14 -5.26 -23.00
CA GLY A 85 3.13 -6.27 -21.94
C GLY A 85 2.66 -7.65 -22.44
N SER A 86 1.82 -7.69 -23.47
CA SER A 86 1.33 -8.93 -24.08
C SER A 86 2.36 -9.68 -24.95
N TRP A 87 3.53 -9.11 -25.23
CA TRP A 87 4.53 -9.75 -26.09
C TRP A 87 5.07 -11.05 -25.47
N ASN A 88 5.15 -12.09 -26.29
CA ASN A 88 5.80 -13.34 -25.92
C ASN A 88 7.32 -13.19 -26.03
N THR A 89 8.02 -13.19 -24.91
CA THR A 89 9.47 -13.00 -24.85
C THR A 89 10.25 -14.29 -24.53
N SER A 90 9.58 -15.43 -24.48
CA SER A 90 10.16 -16.73 -24.07
C SER A 90 11.35 -17.22 -24.90
N GLN A 91 11.55 -16.69 -26.12
CA GLN A 91 12.67 -17.05 -26.98
C GLN A 91 13.77 -15.98 -27.00
N VAL A 92 13.58 -14.87 -26.29
CA VAL A 92 14.49 -13.72 -26.35
C VAL A 92 15.76 -14.00 -25.56
N LYS A 93 16.91 -13.82 -26.23
CA LYS A 93 18.25 -14.00 -25.62
C LYS A 93 18.93 -12.69 -25.26
N SER A 94 18.53 -11.57 -25.88
CA SER A 94 19.14 -10.27 -25.64
C SER A 94 18.11 -9.16 -25.65
N LEU A 95 18.08 -8.40 -24.56
CA LEU A 95 17.35 -7.13 -24.40
C LEU A 95 18.30 -5.91 -24.46
N SER A 96 19.60 -6.13 -24.74
CA SER A 96 20.62 -5.09 -24.64
C SER A 96 20.21 -3.78 -25.31
N GLY A 97 20.19 -2.68 -24.54
CA GLY A 97 19.87 -1.32 -24.98
C GLY A 97 18.46 -1.14 -25.53
N MET A 98 17.52 -2.07 -25.27
CA MET A 98 16.18 -2.03 -25.87
C MET A 98 15.48 -0.70 -25.63
N PHE A 99 15.50 -0.18 -24.42
CA PHE A 99 14.87 1.09 -24.02
C PHE A 99 15.89 2.16 -23.64
N ARG A 100 17.14 2.01 -24.10
CA ARG A 100 18.16 3.02 -23.81
C ARG A 100 17.73 4.38 -24.34
N ASP A 101 17.72 5.41 -23.48
CA ASP A 101 17.24 6.77 -23.76
C ASP A 101 15.77 6.84 -24.25
N ALA A 102 14.94 5.81 -24.02
CA ALA A 102 13.49 5.85 -24.21
C ALA A 102 12.81 6.54 -23.01
N ARG A 103 12.95 7.87 -22.94
CA ARG A 103 12.67 8.67 -21.75
C ARG A 103 11.22 8.67 -21.29
N ALA A 104 10.26 8.39 -22.20
CA ALA A 104 8.83 8.35 -21.86
C ALA A 104 8.34 6.95 -21.49
N PHE A 105 9.12 5.90 -21.77
CA PHE A 105 8.68 4.52 -21.60
C PHE A 105 8.44 4.19 -20.12
N ASN A 106 7.21 3.76 -19.79
CA ASN A 106 6.80 3.32 -18.45
C ASN A 106 5.60 2.37 -18.53
N GLN A 107 5.58 1.41 -19.47
CA GLN A 107 4.50 0.42 -19.58
C GLN A 107 4.84 -0.84 -18.79
N ASP A 108 3.80 -1.52 -18.30
CA ASP A 108 3.93 -2.77 -17.56
C ASP A 108 4.47 -3.89 -18.46
N ILE A 109 5.61 -4.43 -18.06
CA ILE A 109 6.32 -5.54 -18.71
C ILE A 109 6.67 -6.64 -17.70
N SER A 110 5.99 -6.66 -16.55
CA SER A 110 6.19 -7.65 -15.48
C SER A 110 5.93 -9.09 -15.96
N SER A 111 5.03 -9.24 -16.94
CA SER A 111 4.66 -10.55 -17.51
C SER A 111 5.70 -11.16 -18.47
N TRP A 112 6.76 -10.43 -18.83
CA TRP A 112 7.76 -10.93 -19.76
C TRP A 112 8.54 -12.12 -19.20
N ASP A 113 8.62 -13.19 -19.98
CA ASP A 113 9.50 -14.33 -19.68
C ASP A 113 10.94 -13.97 -20.08
N THR A 114 11.80 -13.80 -19.07
CA THR A 114 13.23 -13.47 -19.26
C THR A 114 14.15 -14.67 -18.99
N SER A 115 13.59 -15.87 -18.84
CA SER A 115 14.34 -17.09 -18.46
C SER A 115 15.43 -17.51 -19.48
N GLU A 116 15.35 -17.06 -20.74
CA GLU A 116 16.35 -17.30 -21.77
C GLU A 116 17.28 -16.12 -22.02
N VAL A 117 17.08 -14.99 -21.33
CA VAL A 117 17.89 -13.77 -21.55
C VAL A 117 19.27 -13.93 -20.92
N THR A 118 20.30 -13.64 -21.71
CA THR A 118 21.71 -13.72 -21.30
C THR A 118 22.39 -12.34 -21.18
N VAL A 119 21.84 -11.31 -21.85
CA VAL A 119 22.42 -9.95 -21.86
C VAL A 119 21.34 -8.90 -21.66
N MET A 120 21.53 -8.12 -20.59
CA MET A 120 20.69 -6.97 -20.18
C MET A 120 21.49 -5.65 -20.12
N LEU A 121 22.60 -5.54 -20.87
CA LEU A 121 23.42 -4.34 -20.97
C LEU A 121 22.58 -3.12 -21.37
N GLU A 122 22.57 -2.05 -20.55
CA GLU A 122 21.94 -0.77 -20.86
C GLU A 122 20.41 -0.83 -21.17
N VAL A 123 19.67 -1.85 -20.70
CA VAL A 123 18.25 -2.00 -21.09
C VAL A 123 17.45 -0.73 -20.83
N PHE A 124 17.58 -0.14 -19.63
CA PHE A 124 16.87 1.07 -19.20
C PHE A 124 17.80 2.27 -18.98
N TYR A 125 18.97 2.29 -19.63
CA TYR A 125 19.91 3.41 -19.50
C TYR A 125 19.24 4.73 -19.95
N ASN A 126 19.19 5.75 -19.04
CA ASN A 126 18.47 7.02 -19.25
C ASN A 126 16.96 6.87 -19.58
N ALA A 127 16.33 5.75 -19.27
CA ALA A 127 14.88 5.61 -19.30
C ALA A 127 14.26 6.26 -18.04
N VAL A 128 14.30 7.59 -18.00
CA VAL A 128 14.08 8.40 -16.78
C VAL A 128 12.71 8.19 -16.13
N LYS A 129 11.69 7.79 -16.90
CA LYS A 129 10.32 7.56 -16.40
C LYS A 129 10.03 6.11 -16.04
N PHE A 130 10.91 5.18 -16.43
CA PHE A 130 10.66 3.76 -16.19
C PHE A 130 10.65 3.43 -14.71
N ASN A 131 9.53 2.87 -14.23
CA ASN A 131 9.35 2.47 -12.84
C ASN A 131 8.30 1.34 -12.69
N GLN A 132 8.31 0.34 -13.59
CA GLN A 132 7.41 -0.81 -13.49
C GLN A 132 8.06 -1.95 -12.70
N ASP A 133 7.21 -2.74 -12.03
CA ASP A 133 7.67 -3.90 -11.27
C ASP A 133 8.22 -4.98 -12.22
N ILE A 134 9.49 -5.25 -12.09
CA ILE A 134 10.23 -6.29 -12.83
C ILE A 134 10.95 -7.25 -11.88
N GLY A 135 10.59 -7.23 -10.58
CA GLY A 135 11.18 -8.11 -9.57
C GLY A 135 11.01 -9.60 -9.90
N SER A 136 9.94 -9.95 -10.61
CA SER A 136 9.66 -11.33 -11.08
C SER A 136 10.53 -11.82 -12.23
N TRP A 137 11.32 -10.95 -12.88
CA TRP A 137 12.16 -11.36 -14.01
C TRP A 137 13.21 -12.40 -13.59
N SER A 138 13.34 -13.46 -14.39
CA SER A 138 14.41 -14.44 -14.20
C SER A 138 15.73 -13.88 -14.74
N THR A 139 16.71 -13.71 -13.84
CA THR A 139 18.05 -13.24 -14.21
C THR A 139 19.12 -14.31 -14.10
N SER A 140 18.73 -15.58 -13.87
CA SER A 140 19.65 -16.68 -13.58
C SER A 140 20.65 -17.00 -14.72
N LYS A 141 20.34 -16.63 -15.95
CA LYS A 141 21.24 -16.80 -17.12
C LYS A 141 21.92 -15.49 -17.55
N VAL A 142 21.60 -14.38 -16.92
CA VAL A 142 22.15 -13.07 -17.31
C VAL A 142 23.60 -12.96 -16.87
N THR A 143 24.49 -12.61 -17.79
CA THR A 143 25.91 -12.43 -17.53
C THR A 143 26.36 -10.96 -17.58
N ASP A 144 25.58 -10.09 -18.21
CA ASP A 144 25.94 -8.67 -18.40
C ASP A 144 24.74 -7.76 -18.11
N MET A 145 24.84 -7.01 -17.01
CA MET A 145 23.86 -5.98 -16.56
C MET A 145 24.49 -4.59 -16.47
N ARG A 146 25.65 -4.37 -17.10
CA ARG A 146 26.34 -3.08 -17.04
C ARG A 146 25.42 -1.95 -17.48
N LYS A 147 25.39 -0.86 -16.67
CA LYS A 147 24.59 0.34 -16.94
C LYS A 147 23.09 0.11 -17.11
N MET A 148 22.56 -1.03 -16.64
CA MET A 148 21.17 -1.41 -16.90
C MET A 148 20.18 -0.32 -16.51
N PHE A 149 20.35 0.29 -15.35
CA PHE A 149 19.52 1.38 -14.81
C PHE A 149 20.27 2.71 -14.76
N GLY A 150 21.41 2.84 -15.41
CA GLY A 150 22.19 4.08 -15.41
C GLY A 150 21.34 5.27 -15.85
N GLY A 151 21.13 6.29 -14.98
CA GLY A 151 20.30 7.46 -15.28
C GLY A 151 18.78 7.19 -15.32
N ALA A 152 18.28 6.04 -14.90
CA ALA A 152 16.86 5.75 -14.71
C ALA A 152 16.40 6.39 -13.37
N THR A 153 16.17 7.69 -13.39
CA THR A 153 16.00 8.50 -12.16
C THR A 153 14.77 8.18 -11.36
N ASP A 154 13.67 7.74 -12.00
CA ASP A 154 12.39 7.45 -11.35
C ASP A 154 12.29 5.96 -10.93
N PHE A 155 13.25 5.10 -11.32
CA PHE A 155 13.23 3.68 -10.99
C PHE A 155 13.48 3.43 -9.50
N TYR A 156 12.57 2.71 -8.84
CA TYR A 156 12.71 2.34 -7.42
C TYR A 156 12.15 0.96 -7.06
N GLN A 157 11.90 0.08 -8.05
CA GLN A 157 11.32 -1.25 -7.80
C GLN A 157 12.31 -2.20 -7.12
N ASP A 158 11.78 -3.14 -6.37
CA ASP A 158 12.59 -4.14 -5.68
C ASP A 158 13.08 -5.22 -6.65
N ILE A 159 14.38 -5.28 -6.81
CA ILE A 159 15.08 -6.28 -7.61
C ILE A 159 16.16 -7.01 -6.81
N THR A 160 16.14 -6.89 -5.47
CA THR A 160 17.13 -7.54 -4.59
C THR A 160 17.08 -9.06 -4.66
N GLY A 161 15.97 -9.63 -5.15
CA GLY A 161 15.81 -11.07 -5.41
C GLY A 161 16.47 -11.57 -6.70
N TRP A 162 17.04 -10.68 -7.54
CA TRP A 162 17.68 -11.11 -8.78
C TRP A 162 18.99 -11.87 -8.56
N SER A 163 19.32 -12.77 -9.48
CA SER A 163 20.60 -13.47 -9.49
C SER A 163 21.74 -12.53 -9.92
N ASP A 164 22.92 -12.74 -9.36
CA ASP A 164 24.10 -11.96 -9.71
C ASP A 164 24.57 -12.22 -11.13
N ALA A 165 24.88 -11.14 -11.85
CA ALA A 165 25.55 -11.18 -13.14
C ALA A 165 27.05 -10.99 -12.98
N SER A 166 27.83 -11.51 -13.93
CA SER A 166 29.29 -11.39 -13.91
C SER A 166 29.77 -9.94 -14.16
N LEU A 167 28.97 -9.14 -14.86
CA LEU A 167 29.30 -7.77 -15.25
C LEU A 167 28.19 -6.82 -14.83
N THR A 168 28.47 -5.94 -13.83
CA THR A 168 27.51 -5.02 -13.21
C THR A 168 28.01 -3.57 -13.15
N THR A 169 29.12 -3.23 -13.84
CA THR A 169 29.71 -1.89 -13.79
C THR A 169 28.72 -0.80 -14.13
N GLU A 170 28.63 0.23 -13.29
CA GLU A 170 27.72 1.38 -13.39
C GLU A 170 26.22 1.00 -13.51
N MET A 171 25.84 -0.19 -13.00
CA MET A 171 24.46 -0.70 -13.14
C MET A 171 23.42 0.31 -12.66
N PHE A 172 23.70 1.02 -11.56
CA PHE A 172 22.80 2.00 -10.94
C PHE A 172 23.31 3.43 -10.99
N ALA A 173 24.34 3.75 -11.79
CA ALA A 173 24.90 5.09 -11.85
C ALA A 173 23.83 6.13 -12.24
N GLY A 174 23.41 7.01 -11.30
CA GLY A 174 22.38 8.01 -11.51
C GLY A 174 20.93 7.49 -11.41
N ALA A 175 20.69 6.25 -10.96
CA ALA A 175 19.38 5.74 -10.58
C ALA A 175 19.00 6.27 -9.18
N THR A 176 18.73 7.56 -9.08
CA THR A 176 18.67 8.29 -7.80
C THR A 176 17.57 7.77 -6.89
N ALA A 177 16.37 7.52 -7.41
CA ALA A 177 15.25 7.04 -6.59
C ALA A 177 15.53 5.65 -5.99
N TRP A 178 16.25 4.77 -6.71
CA TRP A 178 16.64 3.45 -6.21
C TRP A 178 17.75 3.57 -5.16
N LEU A 179 18.80 4.34 -5.45
CA LEU A 179 19.95 4.56 -4.53
C LEU A 179 19.54 5.27 -3.24
N ASP A 180 18.45 6.04 -3.24
CA ASP A 180 17.90 6.63 -2.02
C ASP A 180 17.31 5.59 -1.08
N ARG A 181 16.91 4.41 -1.57
CA ARG A 181 16.17 3.37 -0.83
C ARG A 181 16.99 2.14 -0.45
N VAL A 182 18.11 1.94 -1.13
CA VAL A 182 19.00 0.78 -0.92
C VAL A 182 20.44 1.23 -0.60
N GLN A 183 21.20 0.34 -0.02
CA GLN A 183 22.61 0.54 0.29
C GLN A 183 23.38 -0.76 0.13
N ARG A 184 24.71 -0.66 -0.01
CA ARG A 184 25.58 -1.82 0.02
C ARG A 184 25.64 -2.41 1.42
N GLY A 185 25.37 -3.71 1.56
CA GLY A 185 25.46 -4.42 2.84
C GLY A 185 26.88 -4.54 3.38
N ASP A 186 27.90 -4.41 2.50
CA ASP A 186 29.33 -4.43 2.85
C ASP A 186 29.86 -3.11 3.40
N GLY A 187 29.02 -2.06 3.49
CA GLY A 187 29.40 -0.74 4.02
C GLY A 187 30.25 0.11 3.08
N THR A 188 30.47 -0.28 1.81
CA THR A 188 31.27 0.49 0.83
C THR A 188 30.53 1.68 0.20
N GLY A 189 29.46 2.11 0.74
CA GLY A 189 28.47 3.19 0.64
C GLY A 189 28.38 4.11 -0.59
N THR A 190 29.31 4.13 -1.53
CA THR A 190 29.31 5.05 -2.68
C THR A 190 29.40 4.36 -4.04
N SER A 191 29.63 3.06 -4.09
CA SER A 191 29.66 2.31 -5.35
C SER A 191 28.24 2.20 -5.93
N THR A 192 28.12 2.37 -7.24
CA THR A 192 26.89 2.08 -8.02
C THR A 192 27.02 0.76 -8.76
N ASP A 193 28.03 -0.01 -8.43
CA ASP A 193 28.44 -1.26 -9.06
C ASP A 193 28.24 -2.44 -8.09
N GLY A 194 28.45 -3.63 -8.56
CA GLY A 194 28.53 -4.86 -7.79
C GLY A 194 27.28 -5.74 -7.93
N PRO A 195 27.41 -6.98 -7.43
CA PRO A 195 26.34 -7.96 -7.53
C PRO A 195 25.09 -7.52 -6.76
N ILE A 196 23.92 -7.93 -7.23
CA ILE A 196 22.62 -7.59 -6.61
C ILE A 196 22.54 -8.12 -5.17
N SER A 197 23.11 -9.30 -4.91
CA SER A 197 23.12 -9.93 -3.57
C SER A 197 23.80 -9.09 -2.47
N GLU A 198 24.60 -8.09 -2.83
CA GLU A 198 25.23 -7.18 -1.88
C GLU A 198 24.42 -5.93 -1.56
N TRP A 199 23.24 -5.75 -2.19
CA TRP A 199 22.38 -4.61 -1.93
C TRP A 199 21.28 -4.97 -0.94
N VAL A 200 21.07 -4.09 0.04
CA VAL A 200 20.05 -4.24 1.08
C VAL A 200 19.21 -2.97 1.18
N HIS A 201 17.96 -3.11 1.59
CA HIS A 201 17.10 -1.97 1.85
C HIS A 201 17.69 -1.11 2.99
N LYS A 202 17.61 0.20 2.85
CA LYS A 202 17.84 1.10 3.98
C LYS A 202 16.68 0.99 4.96
N PRO A 203 16.94 1.05 6.28
CA PRO A 203 15.87 1.18 7.27
C PRO A 203 15.01 2.41 6.98
N CYS A 204 13.71 2.29 7.21
CA CYS A 204 12.77 3.38 6.99
C CYS A 204 13.08 4.58 7.91
N LEU A 205 12.92 5.79 7.37
CA LEU A 205 13.04 7.02 8.15
C LEU A 205 11.84 7.17 9.11
N ALA A 206 11.89 8.17 9.98
CA ALA A 206 10.72 8.55 10.77
C ALA A 206 9.55 8.90 9.83
N ASP A 207 8.33 8.50 10.24
CA ASP A 207 7.10 8.69 9.50
C ASP A 207 7.03 7.96 8.13
N GLU A 208 7.88 6.96 7.93
CA GLU A 208 7.79 5.97 6.87
C GLU A 208 7.45 4.59 7.44
N ARG A 209 6.74 3.78 6.67
CA ARG A 209 6.44 2.38 6.98
C ARG A 209 7.04 1.45 5.92
N ALA A 210 7.36 0.24 6.31
CA ALA A 210 7.65 -0.83 5.35
C ALA A 210 6.33 -1.28 4.68
N LEU A 211 6.33 -1.34 3.35
CA LEU A 211 5.21 -1.84 2.56
C LEU A 211 5.77 -2.52 1.30
N SER A 212 5.47 -3.81 1.14
CA SER A 212 5.93 -4.61 0.00
C SER A 212 7.44 -4.49 -0.25
N GLY A 213 8.24 -4.54 0.83
CA GLY A 213 9.70 -4.45 0.76
C GLY A 213 10.29 -3.04 0.64
N TRP A 214 9.48 -1.98 0.72
CA TRP A 214 9.94 -0.59 0.59
C TRP A 214 9.50 0.30 1.73
N CYS A 215 10.26 1.37 1.98
CA CYS A 215 9.83 2.45 2.85
C CYS A 215 8.91 3.41 2.08
N VAL A 216 7.69 3.60 2.58
CA VAL A 216 6.72 4.53 2.02
C VAL A 216 6.27 5.52 3.09
N PRO A 217 6.03 6.79 2.74
CA PRO A 217 5.51 7.75 3.72
C PRO A 217 4.20 7.29 4.35
N CYS A 218 4.04 7.55 5.65
CA CYS A 218 2.77 7.37 6.33
C CYS A 218 1.74 8.36 5.76
N GLY A 219 0.65 7.83 5.16
CA GLY A 219 -0.46 8.65 4.66
C GLY A 219 -1.24 9.34 5.78
N GLY A 220 -2.02 10.40 5.43
CA GLY A 220 -2.97 11.03 6.34
C GLY A 220 -2.36 11.59 7.64
N GLY A 221 -1.07 11.94 7.64
CA GLY A 221 -0.37 12.43 8.83
C GLY A 221 -0.04 11.34 9.88
N GLY A 222 -0.09 10.08 9.49
CA GLY A 222 0.34 8.96 10.35
C GLY A 222 1.81 9.10 10.75
N ILE A 223 2.18 8.58 11.92
CA ILE A 223 3.54 8.65 12.45
C ILE A 223 4.08 7.25 12.78
N ARG A 224 5.40 7.11 12.64
CA ARG A 224 6.13 5.92 13.01
C ARG A 224 7.58 6.26 13.39
N PRO A 225 8.19 5.57 14.37
CA PRO A 225 9.62 5.69 14.65
C PRO A 225 10.46 5.26 13.44
N ALA A 226 11.64 5.87 13.27
CA ALA A 226 12.62 5.42 12.28
C ALA A 226 13.17 4.03 12.66
N GLY A 227 13.59 3.26 11.65
CA GLY A 227 14.33 2.02 11.83
C GLY A 227 13.59 0.75 11.43
N ASP A 228 12.39 0.83 10.85
CA ASP A 228 11.76 -0.36 10.26
C ASP A 228 12.65 -0.93 9.16
N ASP A 229 12.80 -2.23 9.17
CA ASP A 229 13.46 -2.97 8.10
C ASP A 229 12.39 -3.42 7.07
N PRO A 230 12.39 -2.87 5.84
CA PRO A 230 11.41 -3.24 4.82
C PRO A 230 11.42 -4.73 4.46
N SER A 231 12.54 -5.42 4.67
CA SER A 231 12.64 -6.86 4.42
C SER A 231 11.93 -7.72 5.47
N SER A 232 11.60 -7.15 6.64
CA SER A 232 10.95 -7.87 7.75
C SER A 232 9.43 -8.03 7.60
N GLY A 233 8.85 -7.46 6.56
CA GLY A 233 7.41 -7.46 6.26
C GLY A 233 6.77 -6.09 6.41
N ASP A 234 5.50 -6.01 6.02
CA ASP A 234 4.74 -4.77 6.03
C ASP A 234 4.50 -4.26 7.46
N THR A 235 4.67 -2.97 7.67
CA THR A 235 4.45 -2.31 8.95
C THR A 235 3.33 -1.27 8.85
N MET A 236 2.77 -0.87 9.98
CA MET A 236 1.63 0.05 10.03
C MET A 236 2.06 1.42 10.53
N CYS A 237 1.38 2.47 10.04
CA CYS A 237 1.50 3.81 10.60
C CYS A 237 0.46 3.99 11.70
N ALA A 238 0.86 4.55 12.84
CA ALA A 238 -0.05 4.88 13.93
C ALA A 238 -0.81 6.19 13.64
N PHE A 239 -2.06 6.27 14.09
CA PHE A 239 -2.78 7.54 14.09
C PHE A 239 -2.16 8.47 15.15
N PRO A 240 -1.75 9.69 14.79
CA PRO A 240 -1.06 10.59 15.71
C PRO A 240 -1.98 11.11 16.83
N ASP A 241 -3.25 11.27 16.52
CA ASP A 241 -4.23 11.86 17.41
C ASP A 241 -5.68 11.48 17.04
N LYS A 242 -6.61 11.99 17.86
CA LYS A 242 -8.06 11.83 17.65
C LYS A 242 -8.55 12.43 16.33
N ALA A 243 -7.98 13.55 15.88
CA ALA A 243 -8.50 14.26 14.70
C ALA A 243 -8.24 13.44 13.43
N ALA A 244 -7.02 12.90 13.29
CA ALA A 244 -6.65 12.01 12.20
C ALA A 244 -7.49 10.71 12.22
N LEU A 245 -7.62 10.07 13.38
CA LEU A 245 -8.45 8.88 13.54
C LEU A 245 -9.92 9.15 13.20
N LYS A 246 -10.49 10.29 13.67
CA LYS A 246 -11.89 10.67 13.40
C LYS A 246 -12.14 10.94 11.91
N ALA A 247 -11.18 11.56 11.22
CA ALA A 247 -11.27 11.79 9.77
C ALA A 247 -11.34 10.46 9.01
N ALA A 248 -10.46 9.51 9.34
CA ALA A 248 -10.45 8.17 8.75
C ALA A 248 -11.76 7.40 9.03
N ILE A 249 -12.25 7.42 10.29
CA ILE A 249 -13.55 6.82 10.64
C ILE A 249 -14.69 7.45 9.84
N ASN A 250 -14.71 8.78 9.68
CA ASN A 250 -15.76 9.44 8.91
C ASN A 250 -15.73 9.06 7.43
N SER A 251 -14.55 8.97 6.82
CA SER A 251 -14.40 8.51 5.43
C SER A 251 -14.82 7.05 5.27
N CYS A 252 -14.38 6.18 6.19
CA CYS A 252 -14.73 4.76 6.21
C CYS A 252 -16.23 4.54 6.32
N LEU A 253 -16.92 5.29 7.21
CA LEU A 253 -18.34 5.13 7.50
C LEU A 253 -19.25 6.05 6.66
N ASP A 254 -18.70 6.69 5.63
CA ASP A 254 -19.50 7.53 4.72
C ASP A 254 -20.53 6.70 3.96
N ALA A 255 -21.78 7.14 3.95
CA ALA A 255 -22.90 6.39 3.34
C ALA A 255 -22.82 6.33 1.82
N THR A 256 -22.05 7.19 1.17
CA THR A 256 -21.96 7.28 -0.30
C THR A 256 -20.84 6.43 -0.89
N ASN A 257 -19.67 6.44 -0.26
CA ASN A 257 -18.48 5.76 -0.76
C ASN A 257 -17.94 4.69 0.20
N GLY A 258 -18.12 4.88 1.50
CA GLY A 258 -17.65 4.00 2.56
C GLY A 258 -18.59 2.84 2.88
N ASP A 259 -18.38 2.25 4.06
CA ASP A 259 -19.26 1.22 4.63
C ASP A 259 -19.80 1.67 5.99
N PRO A 260 -21.06 2.10 6.07
CA PRO A 260 -21.65 2.60 7.31
C PRO A 260 -21.60 1.58 8.47
N THR A 261 -21.45 0.27 8.17
CA THR A 261 -21.34 -0.79 9.17
C THR A 261 -19.92 -0.88 9.76
N GLY A 262 -18.91 -0.40 9.03
CA GLY A 262 -17.50 -0.47 9.42
C GLY A 262 -16.87 -1.86 9.28
N VAL A 263 -17.44 -2.74 8.48
CA VAL A 263 -16.95 -4.11 8.27
C VAL A 263 -15.87 -4.17 7.20
N ALA A 264 -16.08 -3.46 6.06
CA ALA A 264 -15.15 -3.45 4.94
C ALA A 264 -15.20 -2.09 4.23
N CYS A 265 -14.34 -1.15 4.60
CA CYS A 265 -14.40 0.21 4.08
C CYS A 265 -13.14 0.67 3.36
N CYS A 266 -11.95 0.37 3.89
CA CYS A 266 -10.71 0.94 3.36
C CYS A 266 -10.24 0.31 2.04
N SER A 267 -10.77 -0.83 1.67
CA SER A 267 -10.55 -1.47 0.37
C SER A 267 -11.45 -0.91 -0.74
N ARG A 268 -12.39 0.00 -0.42
CA ARG A 268 -13.31 0.59 -1.40
C ARG A 268 -12.67 1.76 -2.16
N PRO A 269 -13.00 1.95 -3.46
CA PRO A 269 -12.53 3.10 -4.22
C PRO A 269 -12.99 4.42 -3.59
N ASN A 270 -12.11 5.41 -3.58
CA ASN A 270 -12.36 6.77 -3.07
C ASN A 270 -12.61 6.88 -1.55
N VAL A 271 -12.29 5.86 -0.77
CA VAL A 271 -12.26 5.93 0.69
C VAL A 271 -10.83 6.20 1.14
N ASP A 272 -10.65 7.29 1.90
CA ASP A 272 -9.36 7.63 2.51
C ASP A 272 -9.36 7.26 4.00
N CYS A 273 -8.67 6.19 4.34
CA CYS A 273 -8.48 5.74 5.73
C CYS A 273 -7.23 6.35 6.39
N GLY A 274 -6.64 7.40 5.82
CA GLY A 274 -5.52 8.11 6.42
C GLY A 274 -4.31 7.21 6.71
N ALA A 275 -3.82 7.23 7.95
CA ALA A 275 -2.67 6.46 8.39
C ALA A 275 -2.82 4.93 8.18
N ALA A 276 -4.05 4.41 8.16
CA ALA A 276 -4.32 2.99 7.94
C ALA A 276 -4.15 2.55 6.48
N GLY A 277 -4.16 3.48 5.52
CA GLY A 277 -4.09 3.15 4.10
C GLY A 277 -5.26 2.27 3.65
N THR A 278 -4.99 1.05 3.20
CA THR A 278 -6.02 0.07 2.77
C THR A 278 -6.38 -0.95 3.85
N LEU A 279 -5.79 -0.85 5.05
CA LEU A 279 -6.09 -1.77 6.14
C LEU A 279 -7.51 -1.56 6.66
N GLU A 280 -8.22 -2.65 6.90
CA GLU A 280 -9.55 -2.58 7.49
C GLU A 280 -9.50 -2.19 8.98
N MET A 281 -10.60 -1.63 9.48
CA MET A 281 -10.66 -0.99 10.79
C MET A 281 -10.12 -1.83 11.98
N PRO A 282 -10.29 -3.16 12.02
CA PRO A 282 -9.71 -3.96 13.11
C PRO A 282 -8.19 -3.87 13.23
N ASP A 283 -7.51 -3.57 12.13
CA ASP A 283 -6.04 -3.57 12.03
C ASP A 283 -5.42 -2.16 12.13
N TRP A 284 -6.22 -1.15 12.45
CA TRP A 284 -5.72 0.21 12.60
C TRP A 284 -4.87 0.37 13.84
N ASP A 285 -3.69 0.96 13.71
CA ASP A 285 -2.83 1.29 14.85
C ASP A 285 -3.30 2.59 15.52
N VAL A 286 -3.97 2.45 16.65
CA VAL A 286 -4.51 3.55 17.46
C VAL A 286 -3.71 3.76 18.76
N SER A 287 -2.56 3.10 18.93
CA SER A 287 -1.77 3.03 20.17
C SER A 287 -1.32 4.40 20.70
N LEU A 288 -1.19 5.41 19.85
CA LEU A 288 -0.81 6.77 20.20
C LEU A 288 -2.01 7.67 20.57
N VAL A 289 -3.24 7.23 20.30
CA VAL A 289 -4.44 8.04 20.55
C VAL A 289 -4.76 8.03 22.02
N THR A 290 -4.84 9.21 22.65
CA THR A 290 -5.13 9.37 24.07
C THR A 290 -6.56 9.83 24.37
N ASP A 291 -7.28 10.34 23.37
CA ASP A 291 -8.66 10.80 23.44
C ASP A 291 -9.51 10.15 22.35
N MET A 292 -10.49 9.34 22.77
CA MET A 292 -11.44 8.68 21.88
C MET A 292 -12.89 9.21 22.04
N GLN A 293 -13.03 10.42 22.62
CA GLN A 293 -14.34 11.02 22.80
C GLN A 293 -15.12 11.12 21.50
N ALA A 294 -16.33 10.58 21.47
CA ALA A 294 -17.31 10.68 20.41
C ALA A 294 -16.81 10.19 19.02
N LEU A 295 -15.89 9.21 18.99
CA LEU A 295 -15.36 8.68 17.72
C LEU A 295 -16.45 8.09 16.83
N PHE A 296 -17.36 7.29 17.40
CA PHE A 296 -18.48 6.64 16.69
C PHE A 296 -19.83 7.22 17.09
N ALA A 297 -19.87 8.40 17.74
CA ALA A 297 -21.12 9.02 18.13
C ALA A 297 -22.03 9.29 16.91
N PHE A 298 -23.32 8.96 17.06
CA PHE A 298 -24.34 9.07 16.02
C PHE A 298 -24.12 8.20 14.76
N LYS A 299 -23.24 7.21 14.83
CA LYS A 299 -23.04 6.24 13.74
C LYS A 299 -24.05 5.10 13.91
N ALA A 300 -25.30 5.34 13.46
CA ALA A 300 -26.44 4.48 13.75
C ALA A 300 -26.30 3.04 13.22
N ASP A 301 -25.59 2.84 12.11
CA ASP A 301 -25.38 1.55 11.46
C ASP A 301 -24.07 0.87 11.85
N PHE A 302 -23.21 1.53 12.61
CA PHE A 302 -21.89 1.01 12.96
C PHE A 302 -21.97 -0.25 13.81
N ASN A 303 -21.28 -1.30 13.36
CA ASN A 303 -21.06 -2.54 14.11
C ASN A 303 -19.72 -3.20 13.76
N GLY A 304 -18.69 -2.40 13.52
CA GLY A 304 -17.34 -2.87 13.16
C GLY A 304 -16.64 -3.59 14.33
N ASN A 305 -15.71 -4.45 13.99
CA ASN A 305 -14.88 -5.15 14.97
C ASN A 305 -13.72 -4.24 15.41
N LEU A 306 -13.55 -4.03 16.71
CA LEU A 306 -12.50 -3.22 17.32
C LEU A 306 -11.65 -4.02 18.33
N SER A 307 -11.76 -5.33 18.34
CA SER A 307 -11.11 -6.20 19.35
C SER A 307 -9.58 -6.10 19.36
N ARG A 308 -8.97 -5.73 18.22
CA ARG A 308 -7.51 -5.63 18.08
C ARG A 308 -6.93 -4.23 18.32
N TRP A 309 -7.79 -3.24 18.62
CA TRP A 309 -7.31 -1.89 18.92
C TRP A 309 -6.50 -1.85 20.22
N ASP A 310 -5.29 -1.32 20.18
CA ASP A 310 -4.52 -0.99 21.39
C ASP A 310 -4.99 0.35 21.96
N VAL A 311 -5.81 0.28 23.02
CA VAL A 311 -6.34 1.45 23.71
C VAL A 311 -5.54 1.81 24.97
N GLY A 312 -4.39 1.18 25.22
CA GLY A 312 -3.60 1.34 26.43
C GLY A 312 -3.05 2.75 26.69
N SER A 313 -3.14 3.66 25.71
CA SER A 313 -2.80 5.08 25.88
C SER A 313 -4.02 5.98 26.14
N VAL A 314 -5.25 5.45 26.00
CA VAL A 314 -6.49 6.23 26.07
C VAL A 314 -6.80 6.67 27.49
N ARG A 315 -7.19 7.94 27.65
CA ARG A 315 -7.62 8.55 28.92
C ARG A 315 -9.09 8.95 28.91
N ASN A 316 -9.65 9.23 27.73
CA ASN A 316 -11.00 9.74 27.56
C ASN A 316 -11.78 8.89 26.54
N MET A 317 -12.82 8.18 27.02
CA MET A 317 -13.75 7.39 26.21
C MET A 317 -15.18 7.93 26.26
N ARG A 318 -15.35 9.19 26.69
CA ARG A 318 -16.67 9.83 26.79
C ARG A 318 -17.40 9.80 25.46
N ASP A 319 -18.67 9.44 25.48
CA ASP A 319 -19.58 9.44 24.31
C ASP A 319 -19.08 8.60 23.11
N MET A 320 -18.08 7.69 23.28
CA MET A 320 -17.39 7.03 22.16
C MET A 320 -18.36 6.35 21.19
N PHE A 321 -19.39 5.67 21.71
CA PHE A 321 -20.46 5.01 20.93
C PHE A 321 -21.84 5.62 21.23
N TYR A 322 -21.90 6.89 21.65
CA TYR A 322 -23.14 7.57 21.95
C TYR A 322 -24.10 7.57 20.75
N MET A 323 -25.32 7.08 20.93
CA MET A 323 -26.32 6.96 19.85
C MET A 323 -25.82 6.14 18.65
N ALA A 324 -25.08 5.07 18.91
CA ALA A 324 -24.71 4.01 17.95
C ALA A 324 -25.48 2.71 18.30
N PRO A 325 -26.80 2.63 18.06
CA PRO A 325 -27.65 1.57 18.63
C PRO A 325 -27.34 0.17 18.08
N LYS A 326 -26.78 0.03 16.87
CA LYS A 326 -26.43 -1.28 16.28
C LYS A 326 -25.10 -1.84 16.75
N PHE A 327 -24.28 -1.07 17.46
CA PHE A 327 -23.01 -1.56 17.96
C PHE A 327 -23.22 -2.61 19.05
N VAL A 328 -22.86 -3.86 18.78
CA VAL A 328 -23.00 -4.98 19.72
C VAL A 328 -21.77 -5.16 20.64
N GLY A 329 -20.62 -4.56 20.27
CA GLY A 329 -19.38 -4.55 21.04
C GLY A 329 -18.44 -5.72 20.78
N GLY A 330 -18.92 -6.90 20.42
CA GLY A 330 -18.09 -8.07 20.23
C GLY A 330 -17.23 -8.43 21.45
N ASP A 331 -16.00 -8.88 21.23
CA ASP A 331 -15.01 -9.14 22.28
C ASP A 331 -14.10 -7.92 22.46
N LEU A 332 -14.29 -7.20 23.56
CA LEU A 332 -13.46 -6.06 23.97
C LEU A 332 -12.60 -6.40 25.21
N SER A 333 -12.51 -7.67 25.58
CA SER A 333 -11.79 -8.11 26.79
C SER A 333 -10.29 -7.83 26.74
N SER A 334 -9.73 -7.70 25.54
CA SER A 334 -8.31 -7.36 25.32
C SER A 334 -7.96 -5.88 25.55
N TRP A 335 -8.97 -5.00 25.68
CA TRP A 335 -8.72 -3.57 25.84
C TRP A 335 -8.11 -3.25 27.22
N ASN A 336 -6.93 -2.65 27.22
CA ASN A 336 -6.30 -2.13 28.42
C ASN A 336 -6.86 -0.75 28.78
N THR A 337 -7.79 -0.69 29.73
CA THR A 337 -8.48 0.54 30.13
C THR A 337 -7.89 1.21 31.37
N SER A 338 -6.75 0.74 31.86
CA SER A 338 -6.17 1.17 33.16
C SER A 338 -5.85 2.68 33.25
N LYS A 339 -5.70 3.38 32.12
CA LYS A 339 -5.47 4.83 32.09
C LYS A 339 -6.71 5.66 31.80
N VAL A 340 -7.86 5.03 31.60
CA VAL A 340 -9.11 5.74 31.32
C VAL A 340 -9.66 6.42 32.56
N THR A 341 -9.97 7.70 32.44
CA THR A 341 -10.50 8.51 33.57
C THR A 341 -11.98 8.84 33.42
N THR A 342 -12.56 8.77 32.21
CA THR A 342 -14.00 8.98 32.00
C THR A 342 -14.53 8.03 30.93
N MET A 343 -15.65 7.39 31.25
CA MET A 343 -16.46 6.53 30.39
C MET A 343 -17.91 7.04 30.25
N ARG A 344 -18.11 8.35 30.56
CA ARG A 344 -19.44 8.98 30.51
C ARG A 344 -20.13 8.70 29.20
N ALA A 345 -21.38 8.21 29.26
CA ALA A 345 -22.25 7.92 28.15
C ALA A 345 -21.61 7.06 27.02
N MET A 346 -20.57 6.27 27.34
CA MET A 346 -19.77 5.55 26.33
C MET A 346 -20.63 4.63 25.45
N PHE A 347 -21.56 3.90 26.05
CA PHE A 347 -22.49 2.98 25.38
C PHE A 347 -23.95 3.41 25.50
N ASN A 348 -24.19 4.70 25.64
CA ASN A 348 -25.55 5.21 25.67
C ASN A 348 -26.19 5.02 24.28
N GLY A 349 -27.04 4.00 24.15
CA GLY A 349 -27.69 3.62 22.90
C GLY A 349 -28.98 4.37 22.62
N GLY A 350 -29.39 5.32 23.46
CA GLY A 350 -30.72 5.93 23.39
C GLY A 350 -31.81 4.91 23.75
N MET A 351 -32.88 4.84 22.94
CA MET A 351 -33.88 3.79 23.09
C MET A 351 -33.56 2.61 22.16
N GLY A 352 -33.06 1.49 22.72
CA GLY A 352 -32.85 0.24 21.98
C GLY A 352 -31.39 -0.09 21.58
N GLY A 353 -30.41 0.38 22.36
CA GLY A 353 -29.00 0.02 22.14
C GLY A 353 -28.73 -1.47 22.32
N MET A 354 -28.02 -2.07 21.33
CA MET A 354 -27.76 -3.51 21.26
C MET A 354 -26.45 -3.91 21.93
N PHE A 355 -25.71 -2.98 22.56
CA PHE A 355 -24.41 -3.27 23.17
C PHE A 355 -24.53 -4.38 24.22
N ASN A 356 -23.73 -5.43 24.06
CA ASN A 356 -23.53 -6.51 25.03
C ASN A 356 -22.12 -7.10 24.90
N GLY A 357 -21.12 -6.27 24.57
CA GLY A 357 -19.70 -6.67 24.48
C GLY A 357 -19.12 -7.10 25.81
N ASP A 358 -18.11 -7.95 25.77
CA ASP A 358 -17.41 -8.36 26.99
C ASP A 358 -16.46 -7.26 27.48
N VAL A 359 -16.79 -6.73 28.65
CA VAL A 359 -16.05 -5.68 29.37
C VAL A 359 -15.65 -6.12 30.79
N SER A 360 -15.80 -7.41 31.09
CA SER A 360 -15.57 -7.97 32.41
C SER A 360 -14.14 -7.80 32.94
N THR A 361 -13.17 -7.78 32.00
CA THR A 361 -11.73 -7.67 32.30
C THR A 361 -11.23 -6.23 32.40
N TRP A 362 -12.07 -5.24 32.16
CA TRP A 362 -11.64 -3.84 32.15
C TRP A 362 -11.18 -3.37 33.51
N ASP A 363 -10.04 -2.72 33.58
CA ASP A 363 -9.59 -1.98 34.74
C ASP A 363 -10.21 -0.59 34.74
N VAL A 364 -11.16 -0.40 35.66
CA VAL A 364 -11.87 0.88 35.84
C VAL A 364 -11.39 1.66 37.09
N SER A 365 -10.30 1.22 37.70
CA SER A 365 -9.79 1.79 38.95
C SER A 365 -9.39 3.27 38.86
N SER A 366 -9.12 3.78 37.67
CA SER A 366 -8.81 5.19 37.42
C SER A 366 -10.02 6.01 36.96
N VAL A 367 -11.19 5.39 36.74
CA VAL A 367 -12.37 6.07 36.22
C VAL A 367 -13.08 6.86 37.31
N THR A 368 -13.40 8.10 37.02
CA THR A 368 -14.10 9.01 37.94
C THR A 368 -15.54 9.35 37.54
N ASP A 369 -15.87 9.20 36.24
CA ASP A 369 -17.21 9.54 35.71
C ASP A 369 -17.72 8.44 34.80
N MET A 370 -18.82 7.78 35.20
CA MET A 370 -19.55 6.76 34.44
C MET A 370 -21.03 7.15 34.23
N MET A 371 -21.37 8.44 34.37
CA MET A 371 -22.72 8.93 34.17
C MET A 371 -23.26 8.53 32.79
N TYR A 372 -24.47 7.95 32.73
CA TYR A 372 -25.14 7.48 31.52
C TYR A 372 -24.40 6.34 30.73
N MET A 373 -23.39 5.67 31.27
CA MET A 373 -22.51 4.77 30.51
C MET A 373 -23.27 3.70 29.71
N PHE A 374 -24.26 3.07 30.28
CA PHE A 374 -25.11 2.04 29.66
C PHE A 374 -26.57 2.47 29.52
N GLN A 375 -26.88 3.76 29.56
CA GLN A 375 -28.25 4.23 29.42
C GLN A 375 -28.84 3.75 28.09
N GLY A 376 -30.02 3.12 28.15
CA GLY A 376 -30.68 2.61 26.95
C GLY A 376 -29.98 1.44 26.25
N ALA A 377 -28.93 0.87 26.85
CA ALA A 377 -28.28 -0.36 26.35
C ALA A 377 -29.15 -1.58 26.70
N THR A 378 -30.25 -1.76 25.98
CA THR A 378 -31.32 -2.70 26.34
C THR A 378 -30.90 -4.16 26.35
N SER A 379 -29.77 -4.50 25.71
CA SER A 379 -29.22 -5.87 25.63
C SER A 379 -28.10 -6.12 26.64
N PHE A 380 -27.59 -5.10 27.31
CA PHE A 380 -26.41 -5.23 28.17
C PHE A 380 -26.71 -6.06 29.44
N ASN A 381 -25.95 -7.17 29.58
CA ASN A 381 -26.03 -8.03 30.78
C ASN A 381 -24.72 -8.78 31.05
N ARG A 382 -23.56 -8.12 30.90
CA ARG A 382 -22.26 -8.74 31.24
C ARG A 382 -21.94 -8.60 32.70
N ASP A 383 -21.21 -9.59 33.23
CA ASP A 383 -20.70 -9.56 34.58
C ASP A 383 -19.63 -8.47 34.75
N ILE A 384 -19.91 -7.51 35.60
CA ILE A 384 -19.02 -6.39 35.91
C ILE A 384 -18.83 -6.28 37.46
N SER A 385 -19.12 -7.34 38.19
CA SER A 385 -18.98 -7.41 39.64
C SER A 385 -17.56 -7.17 40.14
N SER A 386 -16.56 -7.52 39.28
CA SER A 386 -15.14 -7.36 39.58
C SER A 386 -14.61 -5.92 39.43
N TRP A 387 -15.38 -5.00 38.91
CA TRP A 387 -14.94 -3.63 38.70
C TRP A 387 -14.64 -2.88 40.00
N ASN A 388 -13.45 -2.30 40.11
CA ASN A 388 -13.08 -1.44 41.23
C ASN A 388 -13.60 -0.01 40.98
N THR A 389 -14.74 0.30 41.59
CA THR A 389 -15.43 1.59 41.42
C THR A 389 -15.05 2.63 42.48
N SER A 390 -14.00 2.39 43.29
CA SER A 390 -13.66 3.22 44.44
C SER A 390 -13.31 4.69 44.11
N GLN A 391 -12.94 4.99 42.90
CA GLN A 391 -12.63 6.36 42.41
C GLN A 391 -13.81 7.00 41.69
N VAL A 392 -14.89 6.26 41.40
CA VAL A 392 -16.02 6.81 40.65
C VAL A 392 -16.83 7.75 41.50
N THR A 393 -17.03 8.96 41.05
CA THR A 393 -17.80 10.01 41.75
C THR A 393 -19.17 10.29 41.15
N ASP A 394 -19.42 9.82 39.88
CA ASP A 394 -20.71 10.01 39.23
C ASP A 394 -21.12 8.76 38.43
N MET A 395 -22.20 8.09 38.87
CA MET A 395 -22.85 6.96 38.22
C MET A 395 -24.32 7.23 37.89
N ARG A 396 -24.77 8.48 37.95
CA ARG A 396 -26.18 8.80 37.72
C ARG A 396 -26.64 8.29 36.37
N TYR A 397 -27.80 7.64 36.33
CA TYR A 397 -28.45 7.09 35.13
C TYR A 397 -27.62 6.05 34.39
N MET A 398 -26.62 5.44 35.06
CA MET A 398 -25.69 4.50 34.38
C MET A 398 -26.41 3.36 33.69
N PHE A 399 -27.44 2.79 34.32
CA PHE A 399 -28.25 1.69 33.80
C PHE A 399 -29.69 2.09 33.47
N LYS A 400 -30.02 3.39 33.41
CA LYS A 400 -31.37 3.84 33.08
C LYS A 400 -31.79 3.23 31.72
N GLU A 401 -32.94 2.55 31.69
CA GLU A 401 -33.46 1.86 30.50
C GLU A 401 -32.58 0.71 29.98
N ALA A 402 -31.61 0.19 30.75
CA ALA A 402 -30.83 -1.00 30.43
C ALA A 402 -31.64 -2.28 30.83
N ALA A 403 -32.69 -2.58 30.05
CA ALA A 403 -33.74 -3.53 30.42
C ALA A 403 -33.26 -4.97 30.68
N ALA A 404 -32.16 -5.41 30.08
CA ALA A 404 -31.60 -6.75 30.28
C ALA A 404 -30.64 -6.84 31.49
N PHE A 405 -30.23 -5.72 32.09
CA PHE A 405 -29.20 -5.73 33.14
C PHE A 405 -29.68 -6.37 34.42
N TYR A 406 -29.07 -7.49 34.81
CA TYR A 406 -29.42 -8.27 35.96
C TYR A 406 -28.18 -8.88 36.61
N GLN A 407 -27.14 -8.07 36.90
CA GLN A 407 -25.90 -8.55 37.49
C GLN A 407 -25.75 -8.06 38.94
N ASP A 408 -25.04 -8.85 39.75
CA ASP A 408 -24.71 -8.48 41.11
C ASP A 408 -23.59 -7.44 41.17
N ILE A 409 -23.87 -6.26 41.65
CA ILE A 409 -22.92 -5.15 41.84
C ILE A 409 -22.78 -4.74 43.29
N THR A 410 -23.19 -5.59 44.23
CA THR A 410 -23.12 -5.30 45.68
C THR A 410 -21.68 -5.13 46.17
N GLY A 411 -20.68 -5.60 45.41
CA GLY A 411 -19.27 -5.39 45.70
C GLY A 411 -18.72 -4.01 45.37
N TRP A 412 -19.50 -3.15 44.71
CA TRP A 412 -19.08 -1.81 44.33
C TRP A 412 -19.03 -0.87 45.52
N SER A 413 -18.23 0.19 45.44
CA SER A 413 -18.09 1.17 46.53
C SER A 413 -19.42 1.88 46.84
N ASP A 414 -19.85 1.90 48.09
CA ASP A 414 -21.09 2.58 48.52
C ASP A 414 -21.09 4.08 48.18
N ALA A 415 -19.93 4.73 48.19
CA ALA A 415 -19.80 6.15 47.86
C ALA A 415 -20.17 6.48 46.42
N SER A 416 -20.13 5.50 45.51
CA SER A 416 -20.44 5.64 44.08
C SER A 416 -21.89 5.26 43.73
N LEU A 417 -22.59 4.53 44.64
CA LEU A 417 -23.99 4.14 44.44
C LEU A 417 -24.90 5.35 44.66
N THR A 418 -25.59 5.80 43.65
CA THR A 418 -26.55 6.90 43.70
C THR A 418 -27.98 6.41 43.49
N THR A 419 -28.96 7.09 44.10
CA THR A 419 -30.38 6.77 43.96
C THR A 419 -30.95 6.90 42.55
N GLU A 420 -30.18 7.49 41.64
CA GLU A 420 -30.55 7.74 40.22
C GLU A 420 -29.79 6.84 39.23
N MET A 421 -29.19 5.74 39.68
CA MET A 421 -28.35 4.91 38.82
C MET A 421 -29.18 4.05 37.81
N PHE A 422 -30.41 3.70 38.19
CA PHE A 422 -31.34 2.87 37.43
C PHE A 422 -32.51 3.67 36.84
#